data_946fcee68a792d9411054e2f044360e4
#
_entry.id   946fcee68a792d9411054e2f044360e4
#
_cell.length_a   1.000
_cell.length_b   1.000
_cell.length_c   1.000
_cell.angle_alpha   90.00
_cell.angle_beta   90.00
_cell.angle_gamma   90.00
#
_symmetry.space_group_name_H-M   'P 1'
#
loop_
_entity.id
_entity.type
_entity.pdbx_description
1 polymer ?
#
loop_
_entity_poly.entity_id
_entity_poly.type
_entity_poly.pdbx_seq_one_letter_code
_entity_poly.pdbx_strand_id
1 'polypeptide(L)'
;LKKLYVMGCLSERFMDELGKEIPEVDRYYGKFDWTRLLSDLGHEYDESIGNERHITTPSHYAYLKISEGCDRRCSYCAIPFIRGAHKSVPMETLVEEARNLAAEGVKELIVIAQDTTWYGLDLYRRRALAELLQKLSEVEGIEWIRIHYSYPAAFPEDVLDQMADNPKVCRYMDIPLQHISDKVLDKMHRNVTGSWTRELIGKMRERVPGVVLRTTMIV
;
A
#
# COMPACT_ATOMS: atom_id res chain seq x y z
N LEU A 1 -27.19 3.73 -28.28
CA LEU A 1 -27.24 4.38 -26.95
C LEU A 1 -25.94 4.14 -26.25
N LYS A 2 -25.27 5.21 -25.84
CA LYS A 2 -24.08 5.11 -24.98
C LYS A 2 -24.55 4.82 -23.56
N LYS A 3 -23.92 3.85 -22.89
CA LYS A 3 -24.17 3.53 -21.48
C LYS A 3 -23.13 4.24 -20.62
N LEU A 4 -23.56 4.67 -19.44
CA LEU A 4 -22.69 5.29 -18.43
C LEU A 4 -22.54 4.35 -17.24
N TYR A 5 -21.32 3.90 -17.00
CA TYR A 5 -20.96 3.04 -15.87
C TYR A 5 -20.04 3.78 -14.92
N VAL A 6 -20.26 3.64 -13.62
CA VAL A 6 -19.44 4.24 -12.58
C VAL A 6 -18.88 3.14 -11.69
N MET A 7 -17.56 3.12 -11.50
CA MET A 7 -16.84 2.17 -10.66
C MET A 7 -15.81 2.87 -9.80
N GLY A 8 -15.59 2.41 -8.59
CA GLY A 8 -14.49 2.87 -7.75
C GLY A 8 -14.83 3.01 -6.27
N CYS A 9 -13.98 3.77 -5.56
CA CYS A 9 -14.06 3.90 -4.10
C CYS A 9 -15.31 4.64 -3.63
N LEU A 10 -15.79 5.62 -4.39
CA LEU A 10 -16.99 6.36 -4.04
C LEU A 10 -18.24 5.49 -4.22
N SER A 11 -18.35 4.80 -5.35
CA SER A 11 -19.45 3.86 -5.59
C SER A 11 -19.43 2.67 -4.64
N GLU A 12 -18.27 2.16 -4.23
CA GLU A 12 -18.17 1.14 -3.19
C GLU A 12 -18.85 1.56 -1.88
N ARG A 13 -18.68 2.81 -1.50
CA ARG A 13 -19.15 3.32 -0.20
C ARG A 13 -20.58 3.84 -0.22
N PHE A 14 -21.01 4.45 -1.31
CA PHE A 14 -22.25 5.23 -1.41
C PHE A 14 -23.13 4.81 -2.59
N MET A 15 -23.11 3.51 -2.94
CA MET A 15 -23.82 3.00 -4.14
C MET A 15 -25.31 3.33 -4.12
N ASP A 16 -25.98 3.15 -2.98
CA ASP A 16 -27.42 3.36 -2.84
C ASP A 16 -27.79 4.84 -2.92
N GLU A 17 -26.96 5.71 -2.33
CA GLU A 17 -27.16 7.16 -2.36
C GLU A 17 -26.91 7.71 -3.76
N LEU A 18 -25.82 7.31 -4.39
CA LEU A 18 -25.46 7.72 -5.75
C LEU A 18 -26.52 7.29 -6.77
N GLY A 19 -27.09 6.08 -6.61
CA GLY A 19 -28.17 5.60 -7.48
C GLY A 19 -29.45 6.42 -7.38
N LYS A 20 -29.68 7.11 -6.25
CA LYS A 20 -30.83 8.02 -6.07
C LYS A 20 -30.55 9.42 -6.58
N GLU A 21 -29.33 9.92 -6.36
CA GLU A 21 -28.94 11.30 -6.66
C GLU A 21 -28.51 11.49 -8.12
N ILE A 22 -27.98 10.44 -8.77
CA ILE A 22 -27.49 10.48 -10.15
C ILE A 22 -28.13 9.32 -10.94
N PRO A 23 -29.43 9.39 -11.24
CA PRO A 23 -30.17 8.33 -11.92
C PRO A 23 -29.78 8.16 -13.41
N GLU A 24 -28.99 9.08 -13.97
CA GLU A 24 -28.47 9.00 -15.34
C GLU A 24 -27.40 7.91 -15.50
N VAL A 25 -26.85 7.39 -14.41
CA VAL A 25 -25.89 6.28 -14.43
C VAL A 25 -26.62 4.96 -14.61
N ASP A 26 -26.31 4.24 -15.69
CA ASP A 26 -26.95 2.96 -16.01
C ASP A 26 -26.61 1.89 -14.96
N ARG A 27 -25.38 1.90 -14.42
CA ARG A 27 -24.96 0.95 -13.38
C ARG A 27 -23.76 1.44 -12.58
N TYR A 28 -23.80 1.15 -11.29
CA TYR A 28 -22.69 1.34 -10.35
C TYR A 28 -22.01 0.01 -10.02
N TYR A 29 -20.69 0.04 -9.87
CA TYR A 29 -19.87 -1.10 -9.48
C TYR A 29 -19.00 -0.70 -8.29
N GLY A 30 -18.81 -1.65 -7.37
CA GLY A 30 -17.80 -1.56 -6.32
C GLY A 30 -16.39 -1.63 -6.92
N LYS A 31 -15.40 -1.27 -6.13
CA LYS A 31 -13.99 -1.22 -6.58
C LYS A 31 -13.41 -2.58 -7.01
N PHE A 32 -14.06 -3.69 -6.60
CA PHE A 32 -13.63 -5.05 -6.92
C PHE A 32 -14.55 -5.78 -7.92
N ASP A 33 -15.56 -5.12 -8.43
CA ASP A 33 -16.57 -5.73 -9.32
C ASP A 33 -16.10 -5.83 -10.79
N TRP A 34 -14.79 -6.05 -11.02
CA TRP A 34 -14.21 -6.10 -12.36
C TRP A 34 -14.82 -7.16 -13.25
N THR A 35 -15.04 -8.35 -12.71
CA THR A 35 -15.61 -9.48 -13.46
C THR A 35 -17.02 -9.15 -13.92
N ARG A 36 -17.82 -8.53 -13.05
CA ARG A 36 -19.18 -8.09 -13.37
C ARG A 36 -19.20 -6.96 -14.40
N LEU A 37 -18.30 -5.95 -14.24
CA LEU A 37 -18.16 -4.88 -15.21
C LEU A 37 -17.79 -5.43 -16.59
N LEU A 38 -16.81 -6.34 -16.67
CA LEU A 38 -16.38 -6.94 -17.93
C LEU A 38 -17.50 -7.76 -18.57
N SER A 39 -18.24 -8.54 -17.77
CA SER A 39 -19.40 -9.28 -18.25
C SER A 39 -20.49 -8.37 -18.83
N ASP A 40 -20.78 -7.24 -18.17
CA ASP A 40 -21.76 -6.26 -18.66
C ASP A 40 -21.28 -5.51 -19.93
N LEU A 41 -19.97 -5.48 -20.16
CA LEU A 41 -19.35 -4.97 -21.39
C LEU A 41 -19.26 -6.03 -22.51
N GLY A 42 -19.69 -7.27 -22.24
CA GLY A 42 -19.68 -8.38 -23.21
C GLY A 42 -18.33 -9.08 -23.30
N HIS A 43 -17.47 -8.95 -22.28
CA HIS A 43 -16.19 -9.61 -22.19
C HIS A 43 -16.20 -10.69 -21.10
N GLU A 44 -15.61 -11.84 -21.37
CA GLU A 44 -15.32 -12.84 -20.33
C GLU A 44 -14.00 -12.45 -19.63
N TYR A 45 -14.00 -12.60 -18.31
CA TYR A 45 -12.77 -12.42 -17.53
C TYR A 45 -11.96 -13.72 -17.58
N ASP A 46 -10.76 -13.62 -18.15
CA ASP A 46 -9.81 -14.73 -18.17
C ASP A 46 -8.86 -14.61 -16.98
N GLU A 47 -8.98 -15.53 -16.02
CA GLU A 47 -8.13 -15.56 -14.83
C GLU A 47 -6.64 -15.78 -15.16
N SER A 48 -6.33 -16.39 -16.33
CA SER A 48 -4.94 -16.59 -16.76
C SER A 48 -4.21 -15.27 -17.09
N ILE A 49 -4.97 -14.25 -17.48
CA ILE A 49 -4.46 -12.90 -17.78
C ILE A 49 -4.30 -12.06 -16.50
N GLY A 50 -4.87 -12.51 -15.39
CA GLY A 50 -4.92 -11.75 -14.13
C GLY A 50 -3.57 -11.33 -13.55
N ASN A 51 -2.48 -11.96 -13.97
CA ASN A 51 -1.09 -11.64 -13.60
C ASN A 51 -0.36 -10.80 -14.65
N GLU A 52 -0.95 -10.59 -15.83
CA GLU A 52 -0.39 -9.67 -16.82
C GLU A 52 -0.69 -8.22 -16.43
N ARG A 53 0.36 -7.44 -16.29
CA ARG A 53 0.26 -6.06 -15.87
C ARG A 53 0.77 -5.12 -16.94
N HIS A 54 -0.10 -4.28 -17.46
CA HIS A 54 0.34 -3.19 -18.31
C HIS A 54 0.92 -2.06 -17.47
N ILE A 55 2.23 -1.81 -17.61
CA ILE A 55 2.95 -0.76 -16.88
C ILE A 55 2.64 0.58 -17.55
N THR A 56 1.99 1.49 -16.78
CA THR A 56 1.69 2.86 -17.22
C THR A 56 2.66 3.90 -16.65
N THR A 57 3.56 3.48 -15.76
CA THR A 57 4.65 4.31 -15.25
C THR A 57 5.81 4.38 -16.25
N PRO A 58 6.76 5.32 -16.11
CA PRO A 58 8.03 5.22 -16.81
C PRO A 58 8.69 3.85 -16.60
N SER A 59 9.36 3.33 -17.63
CA SER A 59 9.84 1.93 -17.67
C SER A 59 10.83 1.55 -16.57
N HIS A 60 11.47 2.52 -15.90
CA HIS A 60 12.50 2.26 -14.91
C HIS A 60 11.96 1.98 -13.51
N TYR A 61 10.68 2.24 -13.23
CA TYR A 61 10.08 1.91 -11.92
C TYR A 61 8.65 1.38 -12.04
N ALA A 62 8.25 0.57 -11.06
CA ALA A 62 6.88 0.12 -10.91
C ALA A 62 6.46 0.08 -9.44
N TYR A 63 5.14 0.24 -9.22
CA TYR A 63 4.57 0.04 -7.89
C TYR A 63 4.33 -1.45 -7.65
N LEU A 64 4.80 -1.97 -6.53
CA LEU A 64 4.51 -3.31 -6.06
C LEU A 64 3.56 -3.24 -4.86
N LYS A 65 2.32 -3.64 -5.04
CA LYS A 65 1.30 -3.58 -4.02
C LYS A 65 1.28 -4.85 -3.18
N ILE A 66 1.77 -4.76 -1.93
CA ILE A 66 1.99 -5.91 -1.07
C ILE A 66 0.78 -6.31 -0.21
N SER A 67 -0.19 -5.42 -0.06
CA SER A 67 -1.44 -5.71 0.66
C SER A 67 -2.56 -4.76 0.25
N GLU A 68 -3.80 -5.14 0.58
CA GLU A 68 -5.01 -4.34 0.38
C GLU A 68 -5.74 -4.18 1.71
N GLY A 69 -6.47 -3.06 1.88
CA GLY A 69 -7.23 -2.78 3.09
C GLY A 69 -6.39 -2.32 4.27
N CYS A 70 -7.06 -1.97 5.38
CA CYS A 70 -6.37 -1.45 6.56
C CYS A 70 -7.25 -1.65 7.81
N ASP A 71 -6.67 -2.22 8.87
CA ASP A 71 -7.37 -2.41 10.15
C ASP A 71 -7.10 -1.25 11.13
N ARG A 72 -6.32 -0.23 10.73
CA ARG A 72 -6.19 0.99 11.50
C ARG A 72 -7.51 1.76 11.45
N ARG A 73 -7.96 2.20 12.61
CA ARG A 73 -9.23 2.92 12.75
C ARG A 73 -9.00 4.40 13.02
N CYS A 74 -8.14 5.03 12.22
CA CYS A 74 -7.93 6.47 12.31
C CYS A 74 -9.24 7.21 12.06
N SER A 75 -9.60 8.14 12.95
CA SER A 75 -10.93 8.78 12.97
C SER A 75 -11.31 9.56 11.70
N TYR A 76 -10.32 9.99 10.95
CA TYR A 76 -10.48 10.77 9.71
C TYR A 76 -10.41 9.91 8.43
N CYS A 77 -10.19 8.58 8.56
CA CYS A 77 -9.87 7.73 7.43
C CYS A 77 -11.04 6.83 7.02
N ALA A 78 -11.43 6.90 5.74
CA ALA A 78 -12.50 6.09 5.18
C ALA A 78 -11.99 4.73 4.61
N ILE A 79 -10.70 4.48 4.59
CA ILE A 79 -10.10 3.29 3.96
C ILE A 79 -10.70 1.96 4.48
N PRO A 80 -10.89 1.73 5.79
CA PRO A 80 -11.50 0.49 6.27
C PRO A 80 -12.90 0.22 5.72
N PHE A 81 -13.67 1.28 5.46
CA PHE A 81 -15.03 1.18 4.90
C PHE A 81 -15.04 0.98 3.38
N ILE A 82 -13.98 1.40 2.69
CA ILE A 82 -13.88 1.32 1.23
C ILE A 82 -13.07 0.09 0.81
N ARG A 83 -11.96 -0.18 1.50
CA ARG A 83 -10.98 -1.21 1.11
C ARG A 83 -11.07 -2.48 1.96
N GLY A 84 -11.86 -2.45 3.03
CA GLY A 84 -12.04 -3.57 3.95
C GLY A 84 -10.84 -3.81 4.87
N ALA A 85 -10.81 -4.98 5.50
CA ALA A 85 -9.75 -5.42 6.38
C ALA A 85 -8.42 -5.61 5.63
N HIS A 86 -7.32 -5.53 6.37
CA HIS A 86 -5.99 -5.78 5.83
C HIS A 86 -5.85 -7.21 5.29
N LYS A 87 -5.37 -7.33 4.06
CA LYS A 87 -5.13 -8.61 3.40
C LYS A 87 -3.80 -8.54 2.66
N SER A 88 -2.81 -9.29 3.14
CA SER A 88 -1.49 -9.39 2.52
C SER A 88 -1.52 -10.26 1.25
N VAL A 89 -0.67 -9.93 0.30
CA VAL A 89 -0.38 -10.80 -0.86
C VAL A 89 0.71 -11.79 -0.44
N PRO A 90 0.61 -13.08 -0.80
CA PRO A 90 1.67 -14.05 -0.50
C PRO A 90 3.03 -13.61 -1.02
N MET A 91 4.08 -13.88 -0.24
CA MET A 91 5.45 -13.43 -0.54
C MET A 91 5.96 -13.99 -1.87
N GLU A 92 5.65 -15.24 -2.14
CA GLU A 92 6.02 -15.93 -3.38
C GLU A 92 5.41 -15.25 -4.61
N THR A 93 4.15 -14.85 -4.53
CA THR A 93 3.45 -14.10 -5.59
C THR A 93 4.12 -12.75 -5.84
N LEU A 94 4.50 -12.02 -4.77
CA LEU A 94 5.18 -10.73 -4.91
C LEU A 94 6.58 -10.85 -5.50
N VAL A 95 7.31 -11.89 -5.16
CA VAL A 95 8.63 -12.16 -5.73
C VAL A 95 8.51 -12.52 -7.21
N GLU A 96 7.49 -13.30 -7.58
CA GLU A 96 7.24 -13.61 -8.99
C GLU A 96 6.83 -12.38 -9.79
N GLU A 97 5.93 -11.54 -9.26
CA GLU A 97 5.59 -10.24 -9.87
C GLU A 97 6.84 -9.36 -10.05
N ALA A 98 7.72 -9.31 -9.03
CA ALA A 98 8.97 -8.56 -9.12
C ALA A 98 9.91 -9.08 -10.21
N ARG A 99 9.99 -10.42 -10.42
CA ARG A 99 10.76 -11.01 -11.52
C ARG A 99 10.21 -10.60 -12.89
N ASN A 100 8.88 -10.65 -13.04
CA ASN A 100 8.23 -10.27 -14.30
C ASN A 100 8.49 -8.79 -14.60
N LEU A 101 8.36 -7.90 -13.60
CA LEU A 101 8.68 -6.49 -13.73
C LEU A 101 10.15 -6.25 -14.10
N ALA A 102 11.08 -6.99 -13.48
CA ALA A 102 12.50 -6.89 -13.79
C ALA A 102 12.80 -7.34 -15.23
N ALA A 103 12.14 -8.41 -15.72
CA ALA A 103 12.25 -8.87 -17.10
C ALA A 103 11.75 -7.84 -18.12
N GLU A 104 10.78 -7.00 -17.75
CA GLU A 104 10.30 -5.85 -18.55
C GLU A 104 11.21 -4.62 -18.45
N GLY A 105 12.31 -4.68 -17.67
CA GLY A 105 13.31 -3.62 -17.56
C GLY A 105 13.14 -2.69 -16.36
N VAL A 106 12.19 -2.97 -15.46
CA VAL A 106 12.02 -2.19 -14.23
C VAL A 106 13.24 -2.34 -13.33
N LYS A 107 13.74 -1.21 -12.81
CA LYS A 107 14.92 -1.12 -11.94
C LYS A 107 14.56 -0.79 -10.49
N GLU A 108 13.49 -0.03 -10.28
CA GLU A 108 13.04 0.37 -8.95
C GLU A 108 11.65 -0.20 -8.64
N LEU A 109 11.52 -0.90 -7.52
CA LEU A 109 10.23 -1.30 -6.95
C LEU A 109 9.81 -0.29 -5.89
N ILE A 110 8.65 0.33 -6.08
CA ILE A 110 8.00 1.16 -5.05
C ILE A 110 6.99 0.28 -4.33
N VAL A 111 7.37 -0.21 -3.15
CA VAL A 111 6.54 -1.08 -2.31
C VAL A 111 5.44 -0.26 -1.64
N ILE A 112 4.19 -0.58 -1.94
CA ILE A 112 3.02 0.17 -1.48
C ILE A 112 1.97 -0.73 -0.79
N ALA A 113 1.28 -0.13 0.18
CA ALA A 113 0.05 -0.63 0.80
C ALA A 113 -0.68 0.56 1.45
N GLN A 114 -1.81 0.33 2.10
CA GLN A 114 -2.40 1.31 3.01
C GLN A 114 -1.63 1.40 4.34
N ASP A 115 -0.99 0.31 4.76
CA ASP A 115 -0.02 0.22 5.86
C ASP A 115 0.95 -0.92 5.58
N THR A 116 2.16 -0.60 5.10
CA THR A 116 3.20 -1.60 4.80
C THR A 116 3.73 -2.29 6.04
N THR A 117 3.67 -1.63 7.22
CA THR A 117 4.18 -2.19 8.48
C THR A 117 3.37 -3.37 9.02
N TRP A 118 2.18 -3.61 8.48
CA TRP A 118 1.30 -4.73 8.86
C TRP A 118 1.48 -5.96 7.98
N TYR A 119 2.25 -5.86 6.92
CA TYR A 119 2.45 -6.96 5.99
C TYR A 119 2.81 -8.28 6.70
N GLY A 120 2.07 -9.33 6.37
CA GLY A 120 2.27 -10.69 6.83
C GLY A 120 1.56 -11.05 8.14
N LEU A 121 1.01 -10.10 8.90
CA LEU A 121 0.31 -10.41 10.17
C LEU A 121 -0.87 -11.36 9.99
N ASP A 122 -1.63 -11.22 8.92
CA ASP A 122 -2.77 -12.09 8.56
C ASP A 122 -2.30 -13.45 8.04
N LEU A 123 -1.31 -13.49 7.15
CA LEU A 123 -0.83 -14.72 6.51
C LEU A 123 0.15 -15.52 7.37
N TYR A 124 1.15 -14.84 7.97
CA TYR A 124 2.29 -15.50 8.62
C TYR A 124 2.28 -15.37 10.15
N ARG A 125 1.23 -14.72 10.71
CA ARG A 125 1.09 -14.43 12.14
C ARG A 125 2.25 -13.63 12.75
N ARG A 126 3.00 -12.94 11.90
CA ARG A 126 4.11 -12.05 12.24
C ARG A 126 4.28 -10.96 11.19
N ARG A 127 4.93 -9.88 11.54
CA ARG A 127 5.35 -8.86 10.57
C ARG A 127 6.45 -9.45 9.69
N ALA A 128 6.29 -9.37 8.39
CA ALA A 128 7.17 -10.03 7.43
C ALA A 128 7.72 -9.05 6.37
N LEU A 129 7.61 -7.74 6.61
CA LEU A 129 8.09 -6.74 5.65
C LEU A 129 9.60 -6.84 5.43
N ALA A 130 10.40 -6.98 6.49
CA ALA A 130 11.85 -7.10 6.38
C ALA A 130 12.27 -8.34 5.57
N GLU A 131 11.62 -9.49 5.80
CA GLU A 131 11.86 -10.70 5.01
C GLU A 131 11.47 -10.51 3.55
N LEU A 132 10.34 -9.86 3.27
CA LEU A 132 9.94 -9.55 1.90
C LEU A 132 10.97 -8.66 1.21
N LEU A 133 11.47 -7.61 1.87
CA LEU A 133 12.51 -6.72 1.32
C LEU A 133 13.77 -7.49 0.96
N GLN A 134 14.20 -8.42 1.84
CA GLN A 134 15.33 -9.30 1.57
C GLN A 134 15.11 -10.12 0.30
N LYS A 135 13.97 -10.81 0.17
CA LYS A 135 13.66 -11.63 -1.00
C LYS A 135 13.52 -10.81 -2.29
N LEU A 136 12.93 -9.63 -2.22
CA LEU A 136 12.84 -8.72 -3.37
C LEU A 136 14.23 -8.23 -3.80
N SER A 137 15.17 -8.04 -2.88
CA SER A 137 16.54 -7.64 -3.19
C SER A 137 17.35 -8.72 -3.91
N GLU A 138 16.95 -9.98 -3.77
CA GLU A 138 17.55 -11.13 -4.46
C GLU A 138 17.10 -11.25 -5.91
N VAL A 139 16.07 -10.50 -6.32
CA VAL A 139 15.60 -10.50 -7.70
C VAL A 139 16.64 -9.82 -8.59
N GLU A 140 17.11 -10.56 -9.60
CA GLU A 140 18.03 -10.04 -10.59
C GLU A 140 17.35 -8.95 -11.43
N GLY A 141 18.08 -7.88 -11.72
CA GLY A 141 17.57 -6.73 -12.49
C GLY A 141 16.96 -5.63 -11.63
N ILE A 142 16.48 -5.91 -10.42
CA ILE A 142 16.06 -4.89 -9.47
C ILE A 142 17.27 -4.28 -8.78
N GLU A 143 17.36 -2.96 -8.81
CA GLU A 143 18.46 -2.17 -8.26
C GLU A 143 18.05 -1.37 -7.01
N TRP A 144 16.76 -0.93 -6.95
CA TRP A 144 16.24 -0.12 -5.85
C TRP A 144 14.89 -0.61 -5.37
N ILE A 145 14.70 -0.60 -4.04
CA ILE A 145 13.44 -0.92 -3.36
C ILE A 145 13.11 0.22 -2.42
N ARG A 146 12.00 0.90 -2.67
CA ARG A 146 11.53 2.04 -1.89
C ARG A 146 10.24 1.71 -1.18
N ILE A 147 10.16 2.01 0.14
CA ILE A 147 8.99 1.74 0.97
C ILE A 147 8.15 3.00 1.09
N HIS A 148 6.84 2.88 0.84
CA HIS A 148 5.87 3.93 1.06
C HIS A 148 4.81 3.51 2.08
N TYR A 149 4.16 4.51 2.71
CA TYR A 149 3.00 4.35 3.59
C TYR A 149 3.26 3.47 4.83
N SER A 150 4.31 3.78 5.57
CA SER A 150 4.59 3.16 6.86
C SER A 150 3.78 3.81 7.98
N TYR A 151 3.40 3.01 8.98
CA TYR A 151 2.66 3.52 10.13
C TYR A 151 3.56 3.55 11.38
N PRO A 152 3.50 4.63 12.21
CA PRO A 152 4.44 4.79 13.31
C PRO A 152 4.21 3.83 14.48
N ALA A 153 2.94 3.44 14.79
CA ALA A 153 2.66 2.59 15.94
C ALA A 153 3.16 1.17 15.73
N ALA A 154 3.95 0.68 16.68
CA ALA A 154 4.59 -0.64 16.65
C ALA A 154 5.34 -0.88 15.32
N PHE A 155 6.14 0.09 14.91
CA PHE A 155 6.97 0.01 13.71
C PHE A 155 7.93 -1.20 13.81
N PRO A 156 8.03 -2.03 12.76
CA PRO A 156 8.94 -3.19 12.75
C PRO A 156 10.39 -2.73 12.61
N GLU A 157 11.16 -2.86 13.68
CA GLU A 157 12.54 -2.33 13.73
C GLU A 157 13.52 -3.07 12.81
N ASP A 158 13.24 -4.34 12.48
CA ASP A 158 14.00 -5.15 11.52
C ASP A 158 13.99 -4.57 10.08
N VAL A 159 13.00 -3.74 9.77
CA VAL A 159 12.99 -2.96 8.52
C VAL A 159 14.13 -1.94 8.48
N LEU A 160 14.51 -1.37 9.62
CA LEU A 160 15.64 -0.44 9.69
C LEU A 160 16.96 -1.17 9.42
N ASP A 161 17.11 -2.43 9.81
CA ASP A 161 18.27 -3.24 9.48
C ASP A 161 18.37 -3.46 7.96
N GLN A 162 17.26 -3.77 7.32
CA GLN A 162 17.23 -3.85 5.86
C GLN A 162 17.61 -2.53 5.19
N MET A 163 17.18 -1.39 5.72
CA MET A 163 17.54 -0.07 5.16
C MET A 163 19.01 0.30 5.41
N ALA A 164 19.60 -0.16 6.51
CA ALA A 164 20.99 0.10 6.87
C ALA A 164 21.97 -0.76 6.06
N ASP A 165 21.67 -2.06 5.97
CA ASP A 165 22.61 -3.08 5.54
C ASP A 165 22.38 -3.57 4.09
N ASN A 166 21.14 -3.47 3.58
CA ASN A 166 20.82 -3.90 2.24
C ASN A 166 20.99 -2.75 1.23
N PRO A 167 21.97 -2.80 0.32
CA PRO A 167 22.28 -1.69 -0.58
C PRO A 167 21.17 -1.39 -1.59
N LYS A 168 20.24 -2.33 -1.85
CA LYS A 168 19.10 -2.12 -2.76
C LYS A 168 17.93 -1.44 -2.05
N VAL A 169 17.83 -1.49 -0.72
CA VAL A 169 16.76 -0.84 0.02
C VAL A 169 17.08 0.63 0.23
N CYS A 170 16.27 1.50 -0.33
CA CYS A 170 16.47 2.96 -0.25
C CYS A 170 16.45 3.43 1.21
N ARG A 171 17.41 4.28 1.60
CA ARG A 171 17.39 5.00 2.88
C ARG A 171 16.35 6.12 2.89
N TYR A 172 15.12 5.73 2.64
CA TYR A 172 13.96 6.62 2.50
C TYR A 172 12.76 6.01 3.21
N MET A 173 12.13 6.77 4.09
CA MET A 173 10.95 6.34 4.84
C MET A 173 9.82 7.34 4.65
N ASP A 174 8.70 6.87 4.08
CA ASP A 174 7.45 7.62 4.02
C ASP A 174 6.55 7.19 5.18
N ILE A 175 6.45 8.06 6.20
CA ILE A 175 5.77 7.78 7.45
C ILE A 175 4.88 8.96 7.85
N PRO A 176 3.58 8.95 7.51
CA PRO A 176 2.67 10.04 7.84
C PRO A 176 2.40 10.10 9.35
N LEU A 177 3.02 11.05 10.02
CA LEU A 177 2.89 11.26 11.47
C LEU A 177 1.57 11.91 11.84
N GLN A 178 1.03 12.75 10.97
CA GLN A 178 -0.21 13.50 11.06
C GLN A 178 -0.17 14.65 12.05
N HIS A 179 0.27 14.46 13.29
CA HIS A 179 0.40 15.48 14.32
C HIS A 179 1.44 15.05 15.38
N ILE A 180 1.77 15.96 16.33
CA ILE A 180 2.72 15.70 17.43
C ILE A 180 2.11 15.93 18.82
N SER A 181 0.95 16.56 18.92
CA SER A 181 0.24 16.74 20.19
C SER A 181 -0.50 15.47 20.57
N ASP A 182 -0.27 14.95 21.79
CA ASP A 182 -0.91 13.73 22.29
C ASP A 182 -2.44 13.84 22.25
N LYS A 183 -3.00 14.99 22.63
CA LYS A 183 -4.45 15.24 22.59
C LYS A 183 -5.03 15.11 21.17
N VAL A 184 -4.30 15.51 20.15
CA VAL A 184 -4.74 15.43 18.76
C VAL A 184 -4.55 13.99 18.25
N LEU A 185 -3.40 13.38 18.51
CA LEU A 185 -3.11 11.99 18.13
C LEU A 185 -4.11 11.00 18.73
N ASP A 186 -4.53 11.23 19.99
CA ASP A 186 -5.58 10.42 20.64
C ASP A 186 -6.92 10.57 19.92
N LYS A 187 -7.36 11.80 19.65
CA LYS A 187 -8.59 12.07 18.87
C LYS A 187 -8.54 11.52 17.45
N MET A 188 -7.36 11.45 16.86
CA MET A 188 -7.12 10.83 15.55
C MET A 188 -7.06 9.29 15.61
N HIS A 189 -7.11 8.69 16.80
CA HIS A 189 -6.92 7.26 17.02
C HIS A 189 -5.60 6.73 16.42
N ARG A 190 -4.49 7.49 16.61
CA ARG A 190 -3.19 7.13 16.03
C ARG A 190 -2.42 6.09 16.84
N ASN A 191 -2.82 5.82 18.08
CA ASN A 191 -2.17 4.85 18.98
C ASN A 191 -0.66 5.10 19.18
N VAL A 192 -0.24 6.36 19.13
CA VAL A 192 1.11 6.83 19.41
C VAL A 192 1.06 8.15 20.16
N THR A 193 2.12 8.46 20.90
CA THR A 193 2.35 9.73 21.56
C THR A 193 3.40 10.56 20.83
N GLY A 194 3.45 11.87 21.13
CA GLY A 194 4.50 12.73 20.59
C GLY A 194 5.90 12.34 21.07
N SER A 195 6.02 11.82 22.30
CA SER A 195 7.30 11.29 22.81
C SER A 195 7.74 10.04 22.05
N TRP A 196 6.84 9.07 21.88
CA TRP A 196 7.10 7.88 21.07
C TRP A 196 7.51 8.23 19.63
N THR A 197 6.82 9.18 19.01
CA THR A 197 7.11 9.63 17.66
C THR A 197 8.54 10.20 17.55
N ARG A 198 8.96 11.03 18.52
CA ARG A 198 10.33 11.57 18.55
C ARG A 198 11.38 10.48 18.76
N GLU A 199 11.12 9.52 19.65
CA GLU A 199 11.98 8.38 19.88
C GLU A 199 12.15 7.54 18.62
N LEU A 200 11.05 7.23 17.92
CA LEU A 200 11.09 6.48 16.67
C LEU A 200 11.93 7.19 15.59
N ILE A 201 11.73 8.51 15.43
CA ILE A 201 12.55 9.31 14.49
C ILE A 201 14.03 9.30 14.89
N GLY A 202 14.33 9.40 16.19
CA GLY A 202 15.71 9.28 16.71
C GLY A 202 16.35 7.95 16.34
N LYS A 203 15.65 6.84 16.63
CA LYS A 203 16.10 5.48 16.26
C LYS A 203 16.33 5.33 14.75
N MET A 204 15.41 5.85 13.93
CA MET A 204 15.57 5.78 12.47
C MET A 204 16.84 6.49 12.01
N ARG A 205 17.15 7.67 12.54
CA ARG A 205 18.35 8.44 12.17
C ARG A 205 19.64 7.81 12.69
N GLU A 206 19.59 7.18 13.88
CA GLU A 206 20.72 6.50 14.48
C GLU A 206 21.07 5.22 13.72
N ARG A 207 20.04 4.37 13.45
CA ARG A 207 20.27 3.06 12.81
C ARG A 207 20.48 3.15 11.30
N VAL A 208 19.93 4.18 10.65
CA VAL A 208 20.06 4.39 9.20
C VAL A 208 20.65 5.77 8.93
N PRO A 209 21.99 5.93 9.05
CA PRO A 209 22.64 7.22 8.76
C PRO A 209 22.30 7.75 7.36
N GLY A 210 21.88 9.00 7.30
CA GLY A 210 21.47 9.63 6.04
C GLY A 210 20.04 9.28 5.58
N VAL A 211 19.22 8.67 6.43
CA VAL A 211 17.81 8.39 6.07
C VAL A 211 17.04 9.66 5.78
N VAL A 212 16.32 9.65 4.67
CA VAL A 212 15.37 10.71 4.29
C VAL A 212 13.99 10.34 4.82
N LEU A 213 13.42 11.19 5.67
CA LEU A 213 12.08 11.02 6.22
C LEU A 213 11.11 11.95 5.52
N ARG A 214 10.12 11.37 4.84
CA ARG A 214 8.95 12.08 4.32
C ARG A 214 7.78 11.87 5.26
N THR A 215 7.05 12.92 5.55
CA THR A 215 5.87 12.86 6.41
C THR A 215 4.73 13.72 5.89
N THR A 216 3.54 13.45 6.38
CA THR A 216 2.35 14.30 6.24
C THR A 216 1.96 14.79 7.62
N MET A 217 1.69 16.10 7.73
CA MET A 217 1.16 16.75 8.93
C MET A 217 -0.17 17.41 8.60
N ILE A 218 -1.12 17.31 9.53
CA ILE A 218 -2.40 18.03 9.48
C ILE A 218 -2.27 19.24 10.42
N VAL A 219 -2.57 20.42 9.92
CA VAL A 219 -2.55 21.69 10.62
C VAL A 219 -3.94 22.30 10.71
#